data_6bf851c6fcb82d4cd94a42f3c500015a
#
_entry.id   6bf851c6fcb82d4cd94a42f3c500015a
#
_cell.length_a   1.000
_cell.length_b   1.000
_cell.length_c   1.000
_cell.angle_alpha   90.00
_cell.angle_beta   90.00
_cell.angle_gamma   90.00
#
_symmetry.space_group_name_H-M   'P 1'
#
loop_
_entity.id
_entity.type
_entity.pdbx_description
1 polymer ?
#
loop_
_entity_poly.entity_id
_entity_poly.type
_entity_poly.pdbx_seq_one_letter_code
_entity_poly.pdbx_strand_id
1 'polypeptide(L)'
;MVPGLRDKNAYSFDFSLLKNHPKLLFQTKVIVYLWLNFEDQTKISSKATRYGKFKSALNFLIEQRAECLSELQQPMLLNEYFEQLAAADESVSTIRQKLIALKKASHFDTLLPFQIGLSDLPLQETLRRVGHKRKQQTLVIPPRLMTCIYSESVALIEEAFSVKDELSSIKQQELTIYNDAKEKIEQKIESGIWKWLQPSKFTSKTAHQKTVTEEISREARAGRKKLYESSIKQLSIRRFNINSYADWLEYKRQLMNASLLVTQAFSGMRSSELLSIEIGDWFSTERDGETIYKVRADSYKFISGGVKKVTFVVAPVVFSALELAKALTESERTTLKYNELPYQNHLWLSQNKLSRMPVPVRNRGLNSRYNNLVRHINAEIEPGDLEELNIVNPGASMKLSVGQLWHITSHQLRRTMAVYLRRHDLASAHDIMYQYKHLSLTMALHYTNGATDAALNNFTPTTKAHDDSVIAYWEAKTFSSQSTLEESAKLLGHEPSWSLITNCMHAKACNSGILSSSPLSKELKHWAQERLQVIRDQRDQADNKALNQHFIQIENVLRKLLAEKE
;
A
#
# COMPACT_ATOMS: atom_id res chain seq x y z
N MET A 1 10.34 24.68 -6.88
CA MET A 1 9.97 23.32 -7.38
C MET A 1 10.37 22.33 -6.30
N VAL A 2 9.47 21.50 -5.78
CA VAL A 2 9.81 20.46 -4.82
C VAL A 2 10.62 19.38 -5.55
N PRO A 3 11.82 19.02 -5.08
CA PRO A 3 12.62 17.96 -5.70
C PRO A 3 11.81 16.64 -5.70
N GLY A 4 11.75 15.95 -6.84
CA GLY A 4 11.06 14.67 -7.00
C GLY A 4 9.71 14.68 -7.74
N LEU A 5 9.17 15.84 -8.10
CA LEU A 5 7.89 15.99 -8.81
C LEU A 5 8.12 16.17 -10.32
N ARG A 6 8.38 15.06 -11.04
CA ARG A 6 8.49 15.07 -12.51
C ARG A 6 7.24 14.65 -13.26
N ASP A 7 6.11 14.50 -12.62
CA ASP A 7 4.85 14.26 -13.32
C ASP A 7 4.08 15.58 -13.41
N LYS A 8 4.31 16.34 -14.47
CA LYS A 8 3.62 17.63 -14.74
C LYS A 8 2.10 17.49 -14.71
N ASN A 9 1.56 16.29 -14.88
CA ASN A 9 0.13 16.01 -14.91
C ASN A 9 -0.43 15.49 -13.57
N ALA A 10 0.41 15.07 -12.63
CA ALA A 10 -0.05 14.47 -11.37
C ALA A 10 -0.73 15.47 -10.43
N TYR A 11 -0.50 16.77 -10.63
CA TYR A 11 -0.98 17.86 -9.77
C TYR A 11 -1.48 19.06 -10.57
N SER A 12 -2.10 18.84 -11.72
CA SER A 12 -2.78 19.90 -12.44
C SER A 12 -4.14 20.20 -11.80
N PHE A 13 -4.41 21.47 -11.58
CA PHE A 13 -5.74 21.96 -11.20
C PHE A 13 -6.50 22.28 -12.49
N ASP A 14 -7.46 21.45 -12.82
CA ASP A 14 -8.27 21.62 -14.02
C ASP A 14 -9.47 22.54 -13.74
N PHE A 15 -9.46 23.70 -14.36
CA PHE A 15 -10.49 24.73 -14.27
C PHE A 15 -11.45 24.74 -15.49
N SER A 16 -11.43 23.73 -16.35
CA SER A 16 -12.26 23.66 -17.56
C SER A 16 -13.76 23.84 -17.29
N LEU A 17 -14.23 23.30 -16.15
CA LEU A 17 -15.60 23.47 -15.66
C LEU A 17 -16.04 24.94 -15.56
N LEU A 18 -15.12 25.83 -15.22
CA LEU A 18 -15.39 27.25 -14.94
C LEU A 18 -15.12 28.16 -16.15
N LYS A 19 -14.83 27.60 -17.34
CA LYS A 19 -14.43 28.38 -18.51
C LYS A 19 -15.45 29.46 -18.89
N ASN A 20 -16.74 29.17 -18.74
CA ASN A 20 -17.84 30.08 -19.06
C ASN A 20 -18.35 30.88 -17.85
N HIS A 21 -17.69 30.79 -16.68
CA HIS A 21 -18.07 31.45 -15.44
C HIS A 21 -16.88 32.27 -14.89
N PRO A 22 -16.57 33.43 -15.49
CA PRO A 22 -15.32 34.17 -15.24
C PRO A 22 -15.13 34.60 -13.79
N LYS A 23 -16.20 34.97 -13.10
CA LYS A 23 -16.19 35.36 -11.69
C LYS A 23 -15.84 34.18 -10.76
N LEU A 24 -16.55 33.04 -10.92
CA LEU A 24 -16.27 31.81 -10.21
C LEU A 24 -14.86 31.29 -10.52
N LEU A 25 -14.42 31.39 -11.78
CA LEU A 25 -13.07 31.01 -12.21
C LEU A 25 -12.00 31.82 -11.48
N PHE A 26 -12.17 33.16 -11.45
CA PHE A 26 -11.25 34.06 -10.75
C PHE A 26 -11.19 33.71 -9.26
N GLN A 27 -12.34 33.66 -8.58
CA GLN A 27 -12.43 33.35 -7.15
C GLN A 27 -11.80 32.00 -6.81
N THR A 28 -12.09 30.97 -7.62
CA THR A 28 -11.53 29.63 -7.42
C THR A 28 -10.02 29.60 -7.61
N LYS A 29 -9.48 30.31 -8.61
CA LYS A 29 -8.04 30.42 -8.81
C LYS A 29 -7.34 31.08 -7.63
N VAL A 30 -7.94 32.14 -7.08
CA VAL A 30 -7.38 32.83 -5.89
C VAL A 30 -7.35 31.89 -4.70
N ILE A 31 -8.43 31.13 -4.42
CA ILE A 31 -8.47 30.15 -3.33
C ILE A 31 -7.39 29.07 -3.51
N VAL A 32 -7.28 28.50 -4.71
CA VAL A 32 -6.26 27.49 -5.00
C VAL A 32 -4.85 28.05 -4.83
N TYR A 33 -4.63 29.29 -5.26
CA TYR A 33 -3.36 30.00 -5.06
C TYR A 33 -3.03 30.13 -3.57
N LEU A 34 -3.99 30.54 -2.73
CA LEU A 34 -3.81 30.65 -1.29
C LEU A 34 -3.52 29.27 -0.65
N TRP A 35 -4.22 28.21 -1.02
CA TRP A 35 -3.90 26.86 -0.56
C TRP A 35 -2.47 26.44 -0.94
N LEU A 36 -2.00 26.82 -2.11
CA LEU A 36 -0.66 26.45 -2.57
C LEU A 36 0.44 27.19 -1.80
N ASN A 37 0.23 28.46 -1.46
CA ASN A 37 1.30 29.32 -0.94
C ASN A 37 1.22 29.55 0.58
N PHE A 38 0.06 29.37 1.22
CA PHE A 38 -0.12 29.67 2.65
C PHE A 38 -0.40 28.46 3.52
N GLU A 39 -0.46 27.25 2.94
CA GLU A 39 -0.59 25.99 3.70
C GLU A 39 0.65 25.11 3.51
N ASP A 40 1.81 25.55 4.01
CA ASP A 40 3.12 24.93 3.76
C ASP A 40 3.19 23.47 4.23
N GLN A 41 2.51 23.11 5.31
CA GLN A 41 2.51 21.76 5.88
C GLN A 41 1.63 20.77 5.09
N THR A 42 0.80 21.24 4.16
CA THR A 42 -0.12 20.39 3.41
C THR A 42 0.47 19.97 2.07
N LYS A 43 0.56 18.66 1.83
CA LYS A 43 1.07 18.11 0.55
C LYS A 43 0.23 18.60 -0.65
N ILE A 44 0.88 18.86 -1.79
CA ILE A 44 0.20 19.26 -3.04
C ILE A 44 -0.89 18.26 -3.44
N SER A 45 -0.65 16.95 -3.27
CA SER A 45 -1.66 15.91 -3.53
C SER A 45 -2.92 16.07 -2.68
N SER A 46 -2.79 16.49 -1.43
CA SER A 46 -3.92 16.76 -0.53
C SER A 46 -4.67 18.02 -0.96
N LYS A 47 -3.95 19.06 -1.41
CA LYS A 47 -4.53 20.29 -1.96
C LYS A 47 -5.31 19.99 -3.25
N ALA A 48 -4.76 19.15 -4.15
CA ALA A 48 -5.44 18.71 -5.37
C ALA A 48 -6.70 17.88 -5.08
N THR A 49 -6.63 16.99 -4.08
CA THR A 49 -7.80 16.22 -3.62
C THR A 49 -8.88 17.14 -3.05
N ARG A 50 -8.49 18.13 -2.25
CA ARG A 50 -9.39 19.15 -1.70
C ARG A 50 -10.08 19.93 -2.81
N TYR A 51 -9.34 20.37 -3.83
CA TYR A 51 -9.90 21.02 -5.00
C TYR A 51 -10.92 20.14 -5.72
N GLY A 52 -10.60 18.83 -5.91
CA GLY A 52 -11.54 17.87 -6.46
C GLY A 52 -12.85 17.77 -5.65
N LYS A 53 -12.78 17.88 -4.31
CA LYS A 53 -13.98 17.91 -3.45
C LYS A 53 -14.71 19.25 -3.49
N PHE A 54 -13.97 20.35 -3.62
CA PHE A 54 -14.53 21.70 -3.78
C PHE A 54 -15.32 21.85 -5.08
N LYS A 55 -14.93 21.15 -6.15
CA LYS A 55 -15.69 21.11 -7.42
C LYS A 55 -17.18 20.72 -7.23
N SER A 56 -17.54 19.99 -6.18
CA SER A 56 -18.94 19.66 -5.88
C SER A 56 -19.78 20.91 -5.64
N ALA A 57 -19.26 21.86 -4.86
CA ALA A 57 -19.95 23.13 -4.63
C ALA A 57 -19.94 24.03 -5.87
N LEU A 58 -18.86 24.00 -6.64
CA LEU A 58 -18.79 24.74 -7.91
C LEU A 58 -19.82 24.23 -8.93
N ASN A 59 -19.98 22.92 -9.06
CA ASN A 59 -21.01 22.32 -9.92
C ASN A 59 -22.41 22.77 -9.50
N PHE A 60 -22.69 22.68 -8.19
CA PHE A 60 -23.96 23.12 -7.63
C PHE A 60 -24.24 24.59 -7.96
N LEU A 61 -23.28 25.50 -7.72
CA LEU A 61 -23.44 26.92 -8.04
C LEU A 61 -23.72 27.18 -9.53
N ILE A 62 -23.02 26.44 -10.41
CA ILE A 62 -23.25 26.52 -11.85
C ILE A 62 -24.68 26.07 -12.21
N GLU A 63 -25.15 24.97 -11.64
CA GLU A 63 -26.49 24.43 -11.82
C GLU A 63 -27.55 25.45 -11.36
N GLN A 64 -27.30 26.16 -10.26
CA GLN A 64 -28.15 27.22 -9.71
C GLN A 64 -27.97 28.59 -10.42
N ARG A 65 -27.10 28.65 -11.45
CA ARG A 65 -26.78 29.89 -12.19
C ARG A 65 -26.18 30.99 -11.30
N ALA A 66 -25.57 30.61 -10.19
CA ALA A 66 -24.89 31.56 -9.32
C ALA A 66 -23.60 32.09 -9.98
N GLU A 67 -23.32 33.36 -9.77
CA GLU A 67 -22.15 34.02 -10.36
C GLU A 67 -20.90 33.98 -9.48
N CYS A 68 -21.07 33.87 -8.15
CA CYS A 68 -19.99 33.97 -7.20
C CYS A 68 -20.14 33.01 -6.01
N LEU A 69 -19.01 32.74 -5.35
CA LEU A 69 -18.94 31.82 -4.19
C LEU A 69 -19.69 32.34 -2.96
N SER A 70 -19.82 33.67 -2.81
CA SER A 70 -20.51 34.29 -1.69
C SER A 70 -22.02 34.00 -1.69
N GLU A 71 -22.58 33.58 -2.79
CA GLU A 71 -24.01 33.21 -2.86
C GLU A 71 -24.33 31.98 -2.00
N LEU A 72 -23.31 31.12 -1.71
CA LEU A 72 -23.47 30.03 -0.75
C LEU A 72 -23.76 30.47 0.70
N GLN A 73 -23.60 31.77 1.03
CA GLN A 73 -24.01 32.31 2.33
C GLN A 73 -25.53 32.44 2.45
N GLN A 74 -26.25 32.49 1.33
CA GLN A 74 -27.69 32.54 1.34
C GLN A 74 -28.25 31.24 1.95
N PRO A 75 -29.05 31.33 3.05
CA PRO A 75 -29.50 30.13 3.76
C PRO A 75 -30.29 29.16 2.90
N MET A 76 -31.07 29.68 1.93
CA MET A 76 -31.85 28.89 1.00
C MET A 76 -30.90 28.05 0.11
N LEU A 77 -29.94 28.69 -0.55
CA LEU A 77 -29.01 28.04 -1.48
C LEU A 77 -28.11 27.06 -0.75
N LEU A 78 -27.64 27.38 0.45
CA LEU A 78 -26.86 26.48 1.28
C LEU A 78 -27.65 25.24 1.69
N ASN A 79 -28.92 25.39 2.04
CA ASN A 79 -29.80 24.27 2.37
C ASN A 79 -30.03 23.36 1.15
N GLU A 80 -30.27 23.91 -0.03
CA GLU A 80 -30.41 23.15 -1.28
C GLU A 80 -29.12 22.34 -1.59
N TYR A 81 -27.95 22.95 -1.36
CA TYR A 81 -26.68 22.22 -1.48
C TYR A 81 -26.60 21.05 -0.49
N PHE A 82 -27.04 21.23 0.74
CA PHE A 82 -27.08 20.15 1.74
C PHE A 82 -28.06 19.04 1.35
N GLU A 83 -29.21 19.38 0.80
CA GLU A 83 -30.17 18.42 0.27
C GLU A 83 -29.60 17.63 -0.92
N GLN A 84 -28.88 18.29 -1.82
CA GLN A 84 -28.16 17.61 -2.90
C GLN A 84 -27.08 16.65 -2.35
N LEU A 85 -26.35 17.04 -1.30
CA LEU A 85 -25.39 16.17 -0.65
C LEU A 85 -26.05 14.97 0.05
N ALA A 86 -27.22 15.17 0.66
CA ALA A 86 -27.98 14.12 1.32
C ALA A 86 -28.60 13.12 0.31
N ALA A 87 -29.06 13.61 -0.84
CA ALA A 87 -29.59 12.78 -1.91
C ALA A 87 -28.50 12.00 -2.66
N ALA A 88 -27.25 12.43 -2.58
CA ALA A 88 -26.15 11.74 -3.22
C ALA A 88 -25.86 10.40 -2.52
N ASP A 89 -25.68 9.32 -3.30
CA ASP A 89 -25.30 7.98 -2.76
C ASP A 89 -23.81 7.94 -2.35
N GLU A 90 -23.39 8.91 -1.51
CA GLU A 90 -22.01 9.06 -1.07
C GLU A 90 -21.83 8.73 0.41
N SER A 91 -20.63 8.26 0.77
CA SER A 91 -20.31 8.01 2.17
C SER A 91 -20.21 9.30 2.97
N VAL A 92 -20.56 9.25 4.26
CA VAL A 92 -20.37 10.35 5.22
C VAL A 92 -18.93 10.91 5.16
N SER A 93 -17.93 10.05 4.97
CA SER A 93 -16.54 10.48 4.83
C SER A 93 -16.30 11.34 3.58
N THR A 94 -16.97 11.03 2.47
CA THR A 94 -16.87 11.81 1.24
C THR A 94 -17.56 13.16 1.39
N ILE A 95 -18.76 13.18 1.95
CA ILE A 95 -19.51 14.39 2.25
C ILE A 95 -18.73 15.29 3.22
N ARG A 96 -18.16 14.69 4.29
CA ARG A 96 -17.29 15.42 5.21
C ARG A 96 -16.12 16.11 4.52
N GLN A 97 -15.48 15.44 3.56
CA GLN A 97 -14.38 16.05 2.80
C GLN A 97 -14.83 17.21 1.92
N LYS A 98 -16.04 17.14 1.33
CA LYS A 98 -16.64 18.24 0.56
C LYS A 98 -16.90 19.46 1.46
N LEU A 99 -17.49 19.25 2.63
CA LEU A 99 -17.75 20.32 3.61
C LEU A 99 -16.45 20.92 4.18
N ILE A 100 -15.43 20.08 4.46
CA ILE A 100 -14.10 20.56 4.85
C ILE A 100 -13.46 21.40 3.75
N ALA A 101 -13.65 21.05 2.49
CA ALA A 101 -13.09 21.84 1.38
C ALA A 101 -13.71 23.24 1.33
N LEU A 102 -15.01 23.37 1.56
CA LEU A 102 -15.70 24.67 1.71
C LEU A 102 -15.20 25.46 2.92
N LYS A 103 -15.17 24.84 4.10
CA LYS A 103 -14.67 25.49 5.31
C LYS A 103 -13.23 25.97 5.14
N LYS A 104 -12.37 25.17 4.48
CA LYS A 104 -10.99 25.55 4.20
C LYS A 104 -10.85 26.65 3.14
N ALA A 105 -11.78 26.76 2.21
CA ALA A 105 -11.84 27.89 1.29
C ALA A 105 -12.16 29.20 2.02
N SER A 106 -13.15 29.17 2.94
CA SER A 106 -13.55 30.32 3.76
C SER A 106 -12.53 30.73 4.84
N HIS A 107 -11.53 29.86 5.12
CA HIS A 107 -10.49 30.20 6.10
C HIS A 107 -9.65 31.43 5.71
N PHE A 108 -9.67 31.79 4.46
CA PHE A 108 -8.96 32.94 3.91
C PHE A 108 -9.85 34.15 3.67
N ASP A 109 -11.08 34.17 4.14
CA ASP A 109 -12.05 35.26 3.87
C ASP A 109 -11.52 36.64 4.23
N THR A 110 -10.67 36.76 5.25
CA THR A 110 -10.02 38.01 5.63
C THR A 110 -8.94 38.50 4.63
N LEU A 111 -8.43 37.61 3.80
CA LEU A 111 -7.42 37.89 2.78
C LEU A 111 -8.02 37.97 1.37
N LEU A 112 -9.29 37.63 1.22
CA LEU A 112 -9.96 37.57 -0.05
C LEU A 112 -10.64 38.92 -0.38
N PRO A 113 -10.66 39.34 -1.65
CA PRO A 113 -11.47 40.48 -2.10
C PRO A 113 -12.98 40.16 -2.15
N PHE A 114 -13.38 38.99 -1.69
CA PHE A 114 -14.76 38.47 -1.58
C PHE A 114 -14.86 37.56 -0.35
N GLN A 115 -16.04 37.36 0.18
CA GLN A 115 -16.26 36.48 1.33
C GLN A 115 -17.05 35.25 0.91
N ILE A 116 -16.65 34.09 1.43
CA ILE A 116 -17.37 32.82 1.26
C ILE A 116 -18.30 32.58 2.47
N GLY A 117 -17.92 33.06 3.66
CA GLY A 117 -18.71 33.11 4.88
C GLY A 117 -19.08 31.77 5.52
N LEU A 118 -18.31 30.72 5.24
CA LEU A 118 -18.57 29.35 5.74
C LEU A 118 -17.47 28.85 6.69
N SER A 119 -16.64 29.76 7.28
CA SER A 119 -15.60 29.40 8.25
C SER A 119 -16.17 28.71 9.49
N ASP A 120 -17.35 29.12 9.93
CA ASP A 120 -18.01 28.65 11.16
C ASP A 120 -19.02 27.52 10.91
N LEU A 121 -19.02 26.94 9.68
CA LEU A 121 -19.89 25.83 9.36
C LEU A 121 -19.79 24.70 10.41
N PRO A 122 -20.93 24.34 11.08
CA PRO A 122 -20.96 23.34 12.15
C PRO A 122 -20.89 21.92 11.54
N LEU A 123 -19.69 21.47 11.22
CA LEU A 123 -19.46 20.22 10.45
C LEU A 123 -20.16 18.99 11.04
N GLN A 124 -20.15 18.82 12.37
CA GLN A 124 -20.75 17.63 12.99
C GLN A 124 -22.27 17.63 12.87
N GLU A 125 -22.89 18.77 13.09
CA GLU A 125 -24.34 18.95 12.98
C GLU A 125 -24.79 18.78 11.52
N THR A 126 -24.10 19.44 10.59
CA THR A 126 -24.36 19.29 9.15
C THR A 126 -24.21 17.83 8.70
N LEU A 127 -23.18 17.12 9.19
CA LEU A 127 -22.99 15.72 8.86
C LEU A 127 -24.06 14.79 9.43
N ARG A 128 -24.60 15.08 10.62
CA ARG A 128 -25.76 14.34 11.16
C ARG A 128 -26.99 14.49 10.28
N ARG A 129 -27.19 15.70 9.72
CA ARG A 129 -28.31 16.01 8.84
C ARG A 129 -28.19 15.36 7.46
N VAL A 130 -26.99 15.39 6.83
CA VAL A 130 -26.82 15.03 5.41
C VAL A 130 -26.12 13.69 5.20
N GLY A 131 -25.51 13.10 6.21
CA GLY A 131 -24.67 11.91 6.09
C GLY A 131 -25.39 10.63 6.51
N HIS A 132 -26.04 9.93 5.59
CA HIS A 132 -26.79 8.72 5.90
C HIS A 132 -26.02 7.42 5.66
N LYS A 133 -25.08 7.41 4.72
CA LYS A 133 -24.35 6.21 4.32
C LYS A 133 -23.03 6.05 5.09
N ARG A 134 -22.93 5.03 5.92
CA ARG A 134 -21.67 4.71 6.59
C ARG A 134 -20.58 4.33 5.56
N LYS A 135 -19.35 4.76 5.84
CA LYS A 135 -18.19 4.33 5.04
C LYS A 135 -18.05 2.82 5.13
N GLN A 136 -18.13 2.16 4.01
CA GLN A 136 -17.81 0.73 3.95
C GLN A 136 -16.31 0.53 4.20
N GLN A 137 -15.98 -0.45 5.02
CA GLN A 137 -14.60 -0.84 5.22
C GLN A 137 -14.07 -1.59 4.00
N THR A 138 -12.77 -1.54 3.79
CA THR A 138 -12.09 -2.37 2.80
C THR A 138 -12.39 -3.85 3.08
N LEU A 139 -12.70 -4.63 2.07
CA LEU A 139 -13.00 -6.05 2.24
C LEU A 139 -11.78 -6.80 2.80
N VAL A 140 -12.03 -7.78 3.64
CA VAL A 140 -11.04 -8.77 4.07
C VAL A 140 -11.02 -9.89 3.03
N ILE A 141 -9.83 -10.36 2.67
CA ILE A 141 -9.70 -11.48 1.74
C ILE A 141 -10.12 -12.76 2.47
N PRO A 142 -11.08 -13.55 1.97
CA PRO A 142 -11.47 -14.83 2.57
C PRO A 142 -10.28 -15.79 2.75
N PRO A 143 -10.27 -16.67 3.79
CA PRO A 143 -9.14 -17.52 4.12
C PRO A 143 -8.66 -18.41 2.97
N ARG A 144 -9.59 -19.03 2.24
CA ARG A 144 -9.26 -19.89 1.09
C ARG A 144 -8.55 -19.09 -0.01
N LEU A 145 -9.11 -17.93 -0.38
CA LEU A 145 -8.51 -17.04 -1.39
C LEU A 145 -7.17 -16.48 -0.93
N MET A 146 -7.05 -16.12 0.36
CA MET A 146 -5.79 -15.69 0.95
C MET A 146 -4.73 -16.79 0.82
N THR A 147 -5.06 -18.03 1.22
CA THR A 147 -4.14 -19.18 1.11
C THR A 147 -3.73 -19.40 -0.35
N CYS A 148 -4.69 -19.45 -1.27
CA CYS A 148 -4.43 -19.63 -2.70
C CYS A 148 -3.45 -18.56 -3.24
N ILE A 149 -3.74 -17.28 -3.00
CA ILE A 149 -2.92 -16.18 -3.52
C ILE A 149 -1.54 -16.15 -2.86
N TYR A 150 -1.45 -16.37 -1.55
CA TYR A 150 -0.18 -16.26 -0.83
C TYR A 150 0.72 -17.47 -1.08
N SER A 151 0.18 -18.70 -1.06
CA SER A 151 0.98 -19.91 -1.30
C SER A 151 1.57 -19.92 -2.71
N GLU A 152 0.79 -19.58 -3.74
CA GLU A 152 1.31 -19.50 -5.10
C GLU A 152 2.33 -18.37 -5.28
N SER A 153 2.12 -17.23 -4.62
CA SER A 153 3.09 -16.12 -4.66
C SER A 153 4.40 -16.49 -3.97
N VAL A 154 4.34 -17.16 -2.83
CA VAL A 154 5.53 -17.66 -2.10
C VAL A 154 6.26 -18.70 -2.92
N ALA A 155 5.53 -19.67 -3.47
CA ALA A 155 6.13 -20.74 -4.26
C ALA A 155 6.83 -20.23 -5.54
N LEU A 156 6.27 -19.21 -6.20
CA LEU A 156 6.93 -18.53 -7.32
C LEU A 156 8.25 -17.86 -6.89
N ILE A 157 8.27 -17.24 -5.71
CA ILE A 157 9.46 -16.58 -5.18
C ILE A 157 10.52 -17.59 -4.80
N GLU A 158 10.16 -18.67 -4.08
CA GLU A 158 11.10 -19.69 -3.63
C GLU A 158 11.75 -20.42 -4.80
N GLU A 159 10.96 -20.80 -5.80
CA GLU A 159 11.50 -21.40 -7.03
C GLU A 159 12.45 -20.44 -7.75
N ALA A 160 12.05 -19.19 -7.96
CA ALA A 160 12.89 -18.20 -8.64
C ALA A 160 14.15 -17.84 -7.83
N PHE A 161 14.07 -17.86 -6.51
CA PHE A 161 15.19 -17.56 -5.63
C PHE A 161 16.29 -18.62 -5.73
N SER A 162 15.95 -19.89 -6.00
CA SER A 162 16.91 -20.97 -6.22
C SER A 162 17.78 -20.75 -7.46
N VAL A 163 17.31 -19.98 -8.43
CA VAL A 163 17.99 -19.64 -9.70
C VAL A 163 18.24 -18.13 -9.83
N LYS A 164 18.37 -17.43 -8.70
CA LYS A 164 18.48 -15.97 -8.65
C LYS A 164 19.68 -15.43 -9.44
N ASP A 165 20.82 -16.11 -9.34
CA ASP A 165 22.05 -15.64 -9.96
C ASP A 165 22.00 -15.80 -11.49
N GLU A 166 21.36 -16.87 -11.99
CA GLU A 166 21.07 -17.07 -13.39
C GLU A 166 20.10 -16.00 -13.91
N LEU A 167 19.07 -15.67 -13.13
CA LEU A 167 18.13 -14.58 -13.45
C LEU A 167 18.85 -13.24 -13.58
N SER A 168 19.77 -12.93 -12.66
CA SER A 168 20.58 -11.71 -12.70
C SER A 168 21.47 -11.69 -13.95
N SER A 169 22.14 -12.79 -14.26
CA SER A 169 22.97 -12.93 -15.47
C SER A 169 22.17 -12.72 -16.75
N ILE A 170 21.00 -13.34 -16.86
CA ILE A 170 20.11 -13.18 -18.02
C ILE A 170 19.67 -11.71 -18.18
N LYS A 171 19.33 -11.04 -17.07
CA LYS A 171 18.98 -9.61 -17.07
C LYS A 171 20.12 -8.73 -17.58
N GLN A 172 21.36 -9.03 -17.21
CA GLN A 172 22.52 -8.31 -17.71
C GLN A 172 22.73 -8.53 -19.22
N GLN A 173 22.56 -9.78 -19.70
CA GLN A 173 22.62 -10.08 -21.14
C GLN A 173 21.50 -9.37 -21.92
N GLU A 174 20.27 -9.28 -21.36
CA GLU A 174 19.17 -8.51 -21.96
C GLU A 174 19.53 -7.02 -22.13
N LEU A 175 20.22 -6.43 -21.12
CA LEU A 175 20.66 -5.04 -21.18
C LEU A 175 21.72 -4.85 -22.28
N THR A 176 22.70 -5.75 -22.37
CA THR A 176 23.72 -5.72 -23.42
C THR A 176 23.09 -5.80 -24.82
N ILE A 177 22.19 -6.77 -25.05
CA ILE A 177 21.47 -6.92 -26.33
C ILE A 177 20.69 -5.65 -26.68
N TYR A 178 20.08 -5.00 -25.71
CA TYR A 178 19.34 -3.76 -25.93
C TYR A 178 20.28 -2.59 -26.27
N ASN A 179 21.39 -2.46 -25.57
CA ASN A 179 22.35 -1.38 -25.77
C ASN A 179 23.05 -1.50 -27.13
N ASP A 180 23.46 -2.72 -27.51
CA ASP A 180 24.07 -2.98 -28.83
C ASP A 180 23.09 -2.65 -29.98
N ALA A 181 21.82 -3.03 -29.82
CA ALA A 181 20.80 -2.69 -30.81
C ALA A 181 20.53 -1.18 -30.85
N LYS A 182 20.53 -0.50 -29.69
CA LYS A 182 20.36 0.96 -29.59
C LYS A 182 21.50 1.68 -30.30
N GLU A 183 22.74 1.31 -30.01
CA GLU A 183 23.92 1.91 -30.63
C GLU A 183 23.90 1.79 -32.16
N LYS A 184 23.60 0.59 -32.68
CA LYS A 184 23.45 0.36 -34.14
C LYS A 184 22.37 1.26 -34.76
N ILE A 185 21.24 1.45 -34.10
CA ILE A 185 20.15 2.31 -34.60
C ILE A 185 20.57 3.78 -34.57
N GLU A 186 21.21 4.23 -33.50
CA GLU A 186 21.72 5.60 -33.36
C GLU A 186 22.76 5.90 -34.44
N GLN A 187 23.73 5.01 -34.68
CA GLN A 187 24.71 5.14 -35.77
C GLN A 187 24.05 5.24 -37.15
N LYS A 188 22.99 4.45 -37.43
CA LYS A 188 22.24 4.52 -38.72
C LYS A 188 21.49 5.85 -38.88
N ILE A 189 21.03 6.45 -37.80
CA ILE A 189 20.38 7.76 -37.81
C ILE A 189 21.42 8.86 -38.03
N GLU A 190 22.52 8.85 -37.26
CA GLU A 190 23.60 9.85 -37.31
C GLU A 190 24.33 9.86 -38.65
N SER A 191 24.62 8.68 -39.20
CA SER A 191 25.23 8.54 -40.54
C SER A 191 24.29 8.94 -41.68
N GLY A 192 23.03 9.23 -41.41
CA GLY A 192 22.04 9.60 -42.40
C GLY A 192 21.55 8.43 -43.29
N ILE A 193 21.93 7.19 -42.97
CA ILE A 193 21.42 5.98 -43.68
C ILE A 193 19.90 5.88 -43.46
N TRP A 194 19.41 6.16 -42.24
CA TRP A 194 18.00 6.15 -41.92
C TRP A 194 17.40 7.55 -41.82
N LYS A 195 17.40 8.29 -42.93
CA LYS A 195 16.87 9.65 -43.03
C LYS A 195 15.42 9.77 -42.57
N TRP A 196 14.63 8.71 -42.72
CA TRP A 196 13.22 8.67 -42.34
C TRP A 196 13.02 8.67 -40.81
N LEU A 197 14.02 8.25 -40.04
CA LEU A 197 13.99 8.18 -38.59
C LEU A 197 14.60 9.42 -37.89
N GLN A 198 14.96 10.45 -38.67
CA GLN A 198 15.43 11.70 -38.06
C GLN A 198 14.32 12.46 -37.33
N PRO A 199 14.62 13.15 -36.21
CA PRO A 199 13.61 13.87 -35.42
C PRO A 199 12.76 14.86 -36.22
N SER A 200 13.35 15.48 -37.24
CA SER A 200 12.68 16.45 -38.14
C SER A 200 11.55 15.85 -38.98
N LYS A 201 11.48 14.53 -39.10
CA LYS A 201 10.44 13.83 -39.84
C LYS A 201 9.19 13.49 -39.04
N PHE A 202 9.17 13.84 -37.75
CA PHE A 202 8.07 13.47 -36.87
C PHE A 202 7.31 14.72 -36.38
N THR A 203 6.00 14.57 -36.25
CA THR A 203 5.10 15.63 -35.76
C THR A 203 5.29 15.93 -34.27
N SER A 204 5.89 15.01 -33.52
CA SER A 204 6.20 15.21 -32.11
C SER A 204 7.40 14.38 -31.65
N LYS A 205 8.11 14.89 -30.62
CA LYS A 205 9.20 14.19 -29.95
C LYS A 205 8.78 12.81 -29.44
N THR A 206 7.54 12.69 -28.98
CA THR A 206 6.98 11.42 -28.47
C THR A 206 6.79 10.40 -29.58
N ALA A 207 6.30 10.83 -30.75
CA ALA A 207 6.16 9.94 -31.93
C ALA A 207 7.54 9.43 -32.39
N HIS A 208 8.52 10.31 -32.49
CA HIS A 208 9.90 9.95 -32.82
C HIS A 208 10.46 8.90 -31.82
N GLN A 209 10.40 9.18 -30.51
CA GLN A 209 10.89 8.25 -29.48
C GLN A 209 10.21 6.89 -29.54
N LYS A 210 8.91 6.85 -29.80
CA LYS A 210 8.17 5.60 -29.95
C LYS A 210 8.70 4.78 -31.11
N THR A 211 8.85 5.37 -32.28
CA THR A 211 9.35 4.69 -33.48
C THR A 211 10.80 4.22 -33.31
N VAL A 212 11.67 5.05 -32.76
CA VAL A 212 13.06 4.65 -32.44
C VAL A 212 13.07 3.44 -31.49
N THR A 213 12.24 3.44 -30.44
CA THR A 213 12.14 2.32 -29.51
C THR A 213 11.64 1.03 -30.18
N GLU A 214 10.71 1.14 -31.12
CA GLU A 214 10.21 0.01 -31.89
C GLU A 214 11.31 -0.58 -32.79
N GLU A 215 12.11 0.26 -33.47
CA GLU A 215 13.23 -0.18 -34.29
C GLU A 215 14.35 -0.85 -33.48
N ILE A 216 14.72 -0.26 -32.33
CA ILE A 216 15.66 -0.90 -31.38
C ILE A 216 15.12 -2.27 -30.95
N SER A 217 13.83 -2.38 -30.68
CA SER A 217 13.20 -3.65 -30.29
C SER A 217 13.20 -4.68 -31.41
N ARG A 218 13.12 -4.23 -32.68
CA ARG A 218 13.21 -5.07 -33.87
C ARG A 218 14.64 -5.57 -34.07
N GLU A 219 15.64 -4.67 -34.00
CA GLU A 219 17.06 -5.02 -34.11
C GLU A 219 17.49 -6.03 -33.03
N ALA A 220 17.02 -5.84 -31.77
CA ALA A 220 17.30 -6.74 -30.66
C ALA A 220 16.65 -8.13 -30.76
N ARG A 221 15.75 -8.37 -31.71
CA ARG A 221 14.95 -9.62 -31.78
C ARG A 221 15.81 -10.88 -31.92
N ALA A 222 16.82 -10.83 -32.79
CA ALA A 222 17.70 -11.98 -33.02
C ALA A 222 18.52 -12.33 -31.77
N GLY A 223 19.08 -11.31 -31.08
CA GLY A 223 19.80 -11.50 -29.83
C GLY A 223 18.91 -12.08 -28.72
N ARG A 224 17.67 -11.61 -28.59
CA ARG A 224 16.70 -12.15 -27.63
C ARG A 224 16.30 -13.59 -27.91
N LYS A 225 16.15 -13.96 -29.19
CA LYS A 225 15.90 -15.35 -29.59
C LYS A 225 17.07 -16.24 -29.20
N LYS A 226 18.30 -15.80 -29.48
CA LYS A 226 19.52 -16.53 -29.08
C LYS A 226 19.59 -16.68 -27.55
N LEU A 227 19.34 -15.62 -26.79
CA LEU A 227 19.33 -15.65 -25.35
C LEU A 227 18.27 -16.61 -24.77
N TYR A 228 17.09 -16.66 -25.39
CA TYR A 228 16.06 -17.63 -25.02
C TYR A 228 16.55 -19.06 -25.18
N GLU A 229 17.11 -19.43 -26.34
CA GLU A 229 17.56 -20.79 -26.61
C GLU A 229 18.79 -21.19 -25.78
N SER A 230 19.72 -20.26 -25.52
CA SER A 230 20.99 -20.57 -24.86
C SER A 230 20.89 -20.57 -23.31
N SER A 231 19.98 -19.81 -22.74
CA SER A 231 19.99 -19.56 -21.28
C SER A 231 18.59 -19.70 -20.66
N ILE A 232 17.58 -19.00 -21.20
CA ILE A 232 16.25 -18.96 -20.55
C ILE A 232 15.59 -20.33 -20.56
N LYS A 233 15.63 -21.04 -21.67
CA LYS A 233 15.05 -22.38 -21.85
C LYS A 233 15.67 -23.44 -20.92
N GLN A 234 16.90 -23.19 -20.45
CA GLN A 234 17.64 -24.10 -19.58
C GLN A 234 17.37 -23.88 -18.08
N LEU A 235 16.64 -22.78 -17.73
CA LEU A 235 16.30 -22.51 -16.33
C LEU A 235 15.40 -23.62 -15.78
N SER A 236 15.70 -24.08 -14.57
CA SER A 236 14.90 -25.08 -13.85
C SER A 236 13.65 -24.48 -13.21
N ILE A 237 12.77 -23.89 -14.05
CA ILE A 237 11.49 -23.29 -13.65
C ILE A 237 10.37 -24.25 -14.05
N ARG A 238 9.57 -24.69 -13.10
CA ARG A 238 8.48 -25.66 -13.28
C ARG A 238 7.08 -25.03 -13.15
N ARG A 239 6.96 -24.00 -12.31
CA ARG A 239 5.67 -23.36 -12.00
C ARG A 239 5.18 -22.40 -13.07
N PHE A 240 6.03 -22.02 -14.01
CA PHE A 240 5.68 -21.13 -15.09
C PHE A 240 6.10 -21.73 -16.44
N ASN A 241 5.18 -21.80 -17.38
CA ASN A 241 5.46 -22.40 -18.68
C ASN A 241 6.12 -21.36 -19.61
N ILE A 242 7.44 -21.42 -19.75
CA ILE A 242 8.23 -20.48 -20.54
C ILE A 242 8.58 -21.12 -21.89
N ASN A 243 7.74 -20.91 -22.90
CA ASN A 243 7.91 -21.45 -24.24
C ASN A 243 8.44 -20.40 -25.24
N SER A 244 8.52 -19.16 -24.84
CA SER A 244 8.97 -18.05 -25.69
C SER A 244 9.59 -16.93 -24.85
N TYR A 245 10.28 -16.00 -25.54
CA TYR A 245 10.76 -14.77 -24.88
C TYR A 245 9.61 -13.89 -24.35
N ALA A 246 8.40 -13.98 -24.93
CA ALA A 246 7.23 -13.29 -24.42
C ALA A 246 6.78 -13.86 -23.07
N ASP A 247 6.77 -15.20 -22.92
CA ASP A 247 6.46 -15.87 -21.65
C ASP A 247 7.50 -15.53 -20.57
N TRP A 248 8.77 -15.43 -20.99
CA TRP A 248 9.85 -14.96 -20.10
C TRP A 248 9.59 -13.55 -19.57
N LEU A 249 9.15 -12.61 -20.42
CA LEU A 249 8.79 -11.26 -19.97
C LEU A 249 7.59 -11.27 -19.01
N GLU A 250 6.62 -12.15 -19.26
CA GLU A 250 5.47 -12.34 -18.38
C GLU A 250 5.91 -12.94 -17.04
N TYR A 251 6.72 -13.98 -17.06
CA TYR A 251 7.29 -14.59 -15.85
C TYR A 251 7.98 -13.56 -14.95
N LYS A 252 8.89 -12.75 -15.50
CA LYS A 252 9.55 -11.67 -14.74
C LYS A 252 8.54 -10.67 -14.15
N ARG A 253 7.47 -10.38 -14.89
CA ARG A 253 6.39 -9.50 -14.41
C ARG A 253 5.66 -10.12 -13.23
N GLN A 254 5.33 -11.40 -13.31
CA GLN A 254 4.66 -12.10 -12.21
C GLN A 254 5.57 -12.26 -10.98
N LEU A 255 6.85 -12.52 -11.16
CA LEU A 255 7.82 -12.51 -10.05
C LEU A 255 7.88 -11.16 -9.33
N MET A 256 7.94 -10.06 -10.07
CA MET A 256 7.92 -8.72 -9.49
C MET A 256 6.59 -8.43 -8.77
N ASN A 257 5.45 -8.87 -9.33
CA ASN A 257 4.14 -8.71 -8.72
C ASN A 257 4.02 -9.55 -7.44
N ALA A 258 4.52 -10.80 -7.45
CA ALA A 258 4.57 -11.68 -6.29
C ALA A 258 5.47 -11.09 -5.19
N SER A 259 6.65 -10.59 -5.55
CA SER A 259 7.57 -9.95 -4.59
C SER A 259 6.95 -8.74 -3.90
N LEU A 260 6.24 -7.88 -4.65
CA LEU A 260 5.49 -6.74 -4.09
C LEU A 260 4.37 -7.21 -3.16
N LEU A 261 3.58 -8.21 -3.58
CA LEU A 261 2.46 -8.74 -2.82
C LEU A 261 2.94 -9.39 -1.51
N VAL A 262 3.92 -10.29 -1.58
CA VAL A 262 4.47 -11.01 -0.42
C VAL A 262 5.11 -10.03 0.57
N THR A 263 5.89 -9.06 0.08
CA THR A 263 6.47 -8.03 0.96
C THR A 263 5.38 -7.26 1.71
N GLN A 264 4.31 -6.87 1.04
CA GLN A 264 3.21 -6.13 1.68
C GLN A 264 2.36 -7.00 2.60
N ALA A 265 2.05 -8.22 2.18
CA ALA A 265 1.22 -9.16 2.94
C ALA A 265 1.88 -9.55 4.27
N PHE A 266 3.18 -9.84 4.27
CA PHE A 266 3.92 -10.29 5.45
C PHE A 266 4.62 -9.18 6.25
N SER A 267 4.42 -7.92 5.89
CA SER A 267 4.88 -6.76 6.67
C SER A 267 3.73 -5.90 7.19
N GLY A 268 2.59 -5.93 6.52
CA GLY A 268 1.48 -5.02 6.79
C GLY A 268 1.76 -3.56 6.42
N MET A 269 2.79 -3.27 5.64
CA MET A 269 3.15 -1.92 5.18
C MET A 269 2.03 -1.25 4.38
N ARG A 270 1.95 0.10 4.45
CA ARG A 270 1.17 0.87 3.48
C ARG A 270 1.85 0.85 2.12
N SER A 271 1.09 1.02 1.07
CA SER A 271 1.63 1.07 -0.29
C SER A 271 2.74 2.11 -0.48
N SER A 272 2.65 3.26 0.19
CA SER A 272 3.71 4.29 0.15
C SER A 272 4.97 3.87 0.91
N GLU A 273 4.84 3.12 1.99
CA GLU A 273 5.95 2.55 2.76
C GLU A 273 6.63 1.44 1.96
N LEU A 274 5.87 0.49 1.42
CA LEU A 274 6.37 -0.55 0.53
C LEU A 274 7.19 0.03 -0.65
N LEU A 275 6.63 1.02 -1.33
CA LEU A 275 7.26 1.61 -2.53
C LEU A 275 8.44 2.52 -2.23
N SER A 276 8.72 2.83 -0.96
CA SER A 276 9.90 3.61 -0.54
C SER A 276 11.12 2.77 -0.19
N ILE A 277 11.01 1.44 -0.25
CA ILE A 277 12.13 0.55 0.07
C ILE A 277 13.25 0.77 -0.94
N GLU A 278 14.47 0.96 -0.40
CA GLU A 278 15.70 1.12 -1.16
C GLU A 278 16.66 -0.06 -0.91
N ILE A 279 17.66 -0.19 -1.75
CA ILE A 279 18.72 -1.18 -1.55
C ILE A 279 19.43 -0.91 -0.22
N GLY A 280 19.56 -1.96 0.61
CA GLY A 280 20.14 -1.88 1.96
C GLY A 280 19.14 -1.55 3.07
N ASP A 281 17.85 -1.45 2.76
CA ASP A 281 16.82 -1.23 3.77
C ASP A 281 16.34 -2.51 4.49
N TRP A 282 16.82 -3.69 4.11
CA TRP A 282 16.49 -4.94 4.82
C TRP A 282 17.72 -5.54 5.48
N PHE A 283 17.56 -6.03 6.70
CA PHE A 283 18.61 -6.57 7.54
C PHE A 283 18.02 -7.52 8.59
N SER A 284 18.84 -8.41 9.13
CA SER A 284 18.46 -9.27 10.25
C SER A 284 19.19 -8.86 11.52
N THR A 285 18.62 -9.24 12.65
CA THR A 285 19.25 -9.10 13.97
C THR A 285 19.04 -10.39 14.74
N GLU A 286 20.06 -10.82 15.45
CA GLU A 286 19.94 -11.95 16.37
C GLU A 286 19.43 -11.45 17.73
N ARG A 287 18.47 -12.17 18.29
CA ARG A 287 17.95 -11.92 19.63
C ARG A 287 17.49 -13.23 20.26
N ASP A 288 18.00 -13.54 21.43
CA ASP A 288 17.67 -14.75 22.19
C ASP A 288 17.84 -16.04 21.36
N GLY A 289 18.86 -16.08 20.47
CA GLY A 289 19.13 -17.21 19.58
C GLY A 289 18.25 -17.26 18.31
N GLU A 290 17.33 -16.30 18.12
CA GLU A 290 16.47 -16.22 16.95
C GLU A 290 16.89 -15.11 15.98
N THR A 291 16.81 -15.39 14.68
CA THR A 291 17.03 -14.40 13.63
C THR A 291 15.74 -13.63 13.36
N ILE A 292 15.73 -12.35 13.66
CA ILE A 292 14.61 -11.45 13.39
C ILE A 292 14.86 -10.66 12.10
N TYR A 293 14.02 -10.89 11.10
CA TYR A 293 14.11 -10.23 9.81
C TYR A 293 13.35 -8.89 9.82
N LYS A 294 14.01 -7.84 9.34
CA LYS A 294 13.53 -6.46 9.43
C LYS A 294 13.67 -5.71 8.11
N VAL A 295 12.71 -4.84 7.81
CA VAL A 295 12.75 -3.94 6.64
C VAL A 295 12.48 -2.52 7.09
N ARG A 296 13.32 -1.58 6.65
CA ARG A 296 13.11 -0.14 6.83
C ARG A 296 12.32 0.43 5.66
N ALA A 297 11.46 1.41 5.95
CA ALA A 297 10.69 2.11 4.93
C ALA A 297 10.35 3.53 5.39
N ASP A 298 10.06 4.42 4.44
CA ASP A 298 9.69 5.79 4.74
C ASP A 298 8.23 5.90 5.14
N SER A 299 7.96 6.40 6.34
CA SER A 299 6.61 6.72 6.79
C SER A 299 6.37 8.23 6.80
N TYR A 300 5.23 8.63 6.24
CA TYR A 300 4.85 10.03 6.04
C TYR A 300 3.74 10.50 7.01
N LYS A 301 3.39 9.71 8.02
CA LYS A 301 2.24 9.99 8.90
C LYS A 301 2.61 10.57 10.26
N PHE A 302 3.82 11.08 10.44
CA PHE A 302 4.21 11.71 11.70
C PHE A 302 3.73 13.16 11.78
N ILE A 303 3.38 13.59 13.00
CA ILE A 303 2.75 14.89 13.30
C ILE A 303 3.61 16.09 12.86
N SER A 304 4.94 15.91 12.79
CA SER A 304 5.88 16.97 12.38
C SER A 304 6.02 17.18 10.88
N GLY A 305 5.20 16.52 10.05
CA GLY A 305 5.24 16.71 8.58
C GLY A 305 6.47 16.16 7.86
N GLY A 306 7.42 15.58 8.57
CA GLY A 306 8.65 14.99 8.02
C GLY A 306 8.47 13.56 7.51
N VAL A 307 9.46 13.09 6.75
CA VAL A 307 9.63 11.68 6.39
C VAL A 307 10.50 11.03 7.46
N LYS A 308 10.04 9.92 8.05
CA LYS A 308 10.84 9.15 9.00
C LYS A 308 10.98 7.72 8.50
N LYS A 309 12.22 7.19 8.48
CA LYS A 309 12.45 5.75 8.27
C LYS A 309 11.99 4.98 9.51
N VAL A 310 11.11 4.02 9.29
CA VAL A 310 10.57 3.13 10.33
C VAL A 310 10.86 1.68 9.97
N THR A 311 10.96 0.83 10.99
CA THR A 311 11.33 -0.58 10.85
C THR A 311 10.10 -1.47 11.01
N PHE A 312 9.94 -2.42 10.10
CA PHE A 312 8.92 -3.47 10.13
C PHE A 312 9.59 -4.82 10.34
N VAL A 313 9.01 -5.66 11.18
CA VAL A 313 9.39 -7.07 11.30
C VAL A 313 8.67 -7.84 10.20
N VAL A 314 9.35 -8.77 9.55
CA VAL A 314 8.84 -9.49 8.38
C VAL A 314 9.20 -10.98 8.43
N ALA A 315 8.49 -11.80 7.67
CA ALA A 315 8.85 -13.22 7.49
C ALA A 315 10.12 -13.39 6.64
N PRO A 316 10.89 -14.48 6.80
CA PRO A 316 12.10 -14.76 6.01
C PRO A 316 11.88 -14.69 4.50
N VAL A 317 10.75 -15.16 3.99
CA VAL A 317 10.40 -15.12 2.55
C VAL A 317 10.40 -13.70 1.98
N VAL A 318 10.18 -12.68 2.81
CA VAL A 318 10.27 -11.28 2.37
C VAL A 318 11.69 -10.93 1.95
N PHE A 319 12.71 -11.48 2.64
CA PHE A 319 14.11 -11.30 2.22
C PHE A 319 14.36 -11.93 0.86
N SER A 320 13.87 -13.15 0.62
CA SER A 320 13.95 -13.79 -0.70
C SER A 320 13.26 -12.94 -1.78
N ALA A 321 12.08 -12.40 -1.48
CA ALA A 321 11.35 -11.51 -2.38
C ALA A 321 12.10 -10.21 -2.70
N LEU A 322 12.75 -9.58 -1.70
CA LEU A 322 13.51 -8.35 -1.86
C LEU A 322 14.82 -8.58 -2.63
N GLU A 323 15.56 -9.66 -2.32
CA GLU A 323 16.77 -10.02 -3.05
C GLU A 323 16.46 -10.40 -4.50
N LEU A 324 15.35 -11.10 -4.75
CA LEU A 324 14.89 -11.40 -6.10
C LEU A 324 14.51 -10.13 -6.87
N ALA A 325 13.76 -9.21 -6.25
CA ALA A 325 13.42 -7.92 -6.83
C ALA A 325 14.68 -7.09 -7.13
N LYS A 326 15.69 -7.14 -6.25
CA LYS A 326 17.00 -6.50 -6.45
C LYS A 326 17.70 -7.06 -7.68
N ALA A 327 17.77 -8.38 -7.84
CA ALA A 327 18.36 -9.03 -9.01
C ALA A 327 17.61 -8.66 -10.29
N LEU A 328 16.27 -8.72 -10.29
CA LEU A 328 15.42 -8.39 -11.43
C LEU A 328 15.49 -6.91 -11.87
N THR A 329 15.93 -6.00 -11.00
CA THR A 329 15.98 -4.54 -11.27
C THR A 329 17.41 -3.98 -11.30
N GLU A 330 18.43 -4.81 -11.25
CA GLU A 330 19.82 -4.37 -11.21
C GLU A 330 20.24 -3.61 -12.49
N SER A 331 19.86 -4.12 -13.65
CA SER A 331 20.14 -3.47 -14.93
C SER A 331 19.47 -2.09 -15.03
N GLU A 332 18.29 -1.93 -14.45
CA GLU A 332 17.58 -0.65 -14.37
C GLU A 332 18.34 0.34 -13.47
N ARG A 333 18.84 -0.10 -12.32
CA ARG A 333 19.65 0.75 -11.42
C ARG A 333 20.99 1.13 -12.05
N THR A 334 21.65 0.19 -12.71
CA THR A 334 22.89 0.47 -13.45
C THR A 334 22.66 1.56 -14.51
N THR A 335 21.56 1.48 -15.25
CA THR A 335 21.17 2.50 -16.22
C THR A 335 20.94 3.86 -15.57
N LEU A 336 20.26 3.91 -14.40
CA LEU A 336 20.02 5.14 -13.65
C LEU A 336 21.34 5.73 -13.13
N LYS A 337 22.24 4.89 -12.61
CA LYS A 337 23.55 5.31 -12.12
C LYS A 337 24.44 5.86 -13.23
N TYR A 338 24.50 5.17 -14.37
CA TYR A 338 25.28 5.61 -15.52
C TYR A 338 24.85 6.98 -16.06
N ASN A 339 23.54 7.26 -16.03
CA ASN A 339 22.99 8.55 -16.48
C ASN A 339 22.83 9.58 -15.35
N GLU A 340 23.41 9.36 -14.17
CA GLU A 340 23.31 10.23 -13.00
C GLU A 340 21.87 10.64 -12.63
N LEU A 341 20.92 9.75 -12.90
CA LEU A 341 19.50 10.02 -12.69
C LEU A 341 19.10 9.74 -11.22
N PRO A 342 18.05 10.40 -10.72
CA PRO A 342 17.52 10.11 -9.40
C PRO A 342 16.98 8.67 -9.31
N TYR A 343 16.76 8.17 -8.07
CA TYR A 343 16.20 6.85 -7.78
C TYR A 343 17.14 5.65 -8.01
N GLN A 344 18.46 5.86 -8.01
CA GLN A 344 19.46 4.81 -8.22
C GLN A 344 19.39 3.67 -7.19
N ASN A 345 18.93 3.96 -5.98
CA ASN A 345 18.80 2.99 -4.90
C ASN A 345 17.38 2.42 -4.75
N HIS A 346 16.40 2.90 -5.52
CA HIS A 346 15.04 2.36 -5.42
C HIS A 346 14.99 0.88 -5.81
N LEU A 347 14.31 0.08 -4.98
CA LEU A 347 14.13 -1.33 -5.25
C LEU A 347 13.08 -1.57 -6.35
N TRP A 348 11.93 -0.90 -6.26
CA TRP A 348 10.78 -1.13 -7.13
C TRP A 348 10.84 -0.26 -8.37
N LEU A 349 11.52 -0.76 -9.39
CA LEU A 349 11.66 -0.09 -10.67
C LEU A 349 10.82 -0.74 -11.76
N SER A 350 10.41 0.05 -12.73
CA SER A 350 9.76 -0.38 -13.97
C SER A 350 10.23 0.48 -15.12
N GLN A 351 10.15 -0.04 -16.35
CA GLN A 351 10.52 0.73 -17.51
C GLN A 351 9.36 1.60 -18.00
N ASN A 352 9.65 2.84 -18.34
CA ASN A 352 8.72 3.69 -19.05
C ASN A 352 8.44 3.11 -20.44
N LYS A 353 7.18 3.02 -20.84
CA LYS A 353 6.77 2.39 -22.11
C LYS A 353 7.35 3.07 -23.36
N LEU A 354 7.55 4.39 -23.31
CA LEU A 354 8.01 5.19 -24.44
C LEU A 354 9.54 5.33 -24.46
N SER A 355 10.12 5.78 -23.36
CA SER A 355 11.55 6.07 -23.28
C SER A 355 12.40 4.86 -22.89
N ARG A 356 11.79 3.77 -22.45
CA ARG A 356 12.46 2.63 -21.82
C ARG A 356 13.32 2.96 -20.61
N MET A 357 13.33 4.22 -20.18
CA MET A 357 14.07 4.64 -19.00
C MET A 357 13.42 4.06 -17.74
N PRO A 358 14.24 3.60 -16.79
CA PRO A 358 13.74 3.12 -15.51
C PRO A 358 13.03 4.24 -14.74
N VAL A 359 11.92 3.89 -14.12
CA VAL A 359 11.13 4.80 -13.25
C VAL A 359 10.61 4.03 -12.06
N PRO A 360 10.47 4.66 -10.88
CA PRO A 360 9.86 4.02 -9.72
C PRO A 360 8.42 3.55 -10.01
N VAL A 361 8.08 2.39 -9.46
CA VAL A 361 6.70 1.89 -9.46
C VAL A 361 5.81 2.87 -8.70
N ARG A 362 4.67 3.25 -9.30
CA ARG A 362 3.75 4.22 -8.70
C ARG A 362 2.63 3.54 -7.94
N ASN A 363 2.18 4.17 -6.88
CA ASN A 363 1.10 3.67 -6.03
C ASN A 363 -0.19 3.34 -6.82
N ARG A 364 -0.57 4.20 -7.78
CA ARG A 364 -1.75 3.97 -8.63
C ARG A 364 -1.67 2.71 -9.50
N GLY A 365 -0.46 2.20 -9.78
CA GLY A 365 -0.25 0.97 -10.55
C GLY A 365 -0.19 -0.31 -9.73
N LEU A 366 -0.13 -0.19 -8.39
CA LEU A 366 0.11 -1.33 -7.51
C LEU A 366 -1.05 -2.34 -7.53
N ASN A 367 -2.29 -1.86 -7.42
CA ASN A 367 -3.46 -2.73 -7.47
C ASN A 367 -3.57 -3.47 -8.83
N SER A 368 -3.24 -2.83 -9.94
CA SER A 368 -3.22 -3.49 -11.25
C SER A 368 -2.21 -4.62 -11.31
N ARG A 369 -1.06 -4.47 -10.65
CA ARG A 369 -0.04 -5.51 -10.55
C ARG A 369 -0.54 -6.71 -9.76
N TYR A 370 -1.17 -6.47 -8.60
CA TYR A 370 -1.77 -7.53 -7.79
C TYR A 370 -2.89 -8.25 -8.54
N ASN A 371 -3.76 -7.53 -9.23
CA ASN A 371 -4.84 -8.15 -10.00
C ASN A 371 -4.33 -8.91 -11.24
N ASN A 372 -3.17 -8.55 -11.79
CA ASN A 372 -2.52 -9.34 -12.82
C ASN A 372 -2.02 -10.67 -12.25
N LEU A 373 -1.45 -10.67 -11.05
CA LEU A 373 -1.02 -11.89 -10.36
C LEU A 373 -2.22 -12.78 -10.01
N VAL A 374 -3.28 -12.21 -9.44
CA VAL A 374 -4.54 -12.94 -9.12
C VAL A 374 -5.13 -13.60 -10.36
N ARG A 375 -5.09 -12.92 -11.51
CA ARG A 375 -5.54 -13.48 -12.80
C ARG A 375 -4.65 -14.64 -13.25
N HIS A 376 -3.35 -14.52 -13.06
CA HIS A 376 -2.41 -15.60 -13.39
C HIS A 376 -2.63 -16.83 -12.50
N ILE A 377 -2.88 -16.63 -11.20
CA ILE A 377 -3.18 -17.68 -10.22
C ILE A 377 -4.59 -18.27 -10.44
N ASN A 378 -5.48 -17.54 -11.12
CA ASN A 378 -6.90 -17.86 -11.29
C ASN A 378 -7.66 -17.99 -9.96
N ALA A 379 -7.47 -17.04 -9.04
CA ALA A 379 -8.14 -17.04 -7.74
C ALA A 379 -9.61 -16.60 -7.86
N GLU A 380 -10.49 -17.54 -8.19
CA GLU A 380 -11.94 -17.34 -8.33
C GLU A 380 -12.65 -17.47 -6.99
N ILE A 381 -13.76 -16.73 -6.86
CA ILE A 381 -14.64 -16.74 -5.68
C ILE A 381 -15.50 -17.99 -5.69
N GLU A 382 -15.49 -18.73 -4.59
CA GLU A 382 -16.37 -19.88 -4.33
C GLU A 382 -17.51 -19.51 -3.35
N PRO A 383 -18.58 -20.32 -3.26
CA PRO A 383 -19.70 -20.03 -2.35
C PRO A 383 -19.28 -19.79 -0.90
N GLY A 384 -18.40 -20.64 -0.36
CA GLY A 384 -17.90 -20.52 1.02
C GLY A 384 -17.10 -19.23 1.28
N ASP A 385 -16.46 -18.64 0.25
CA ASP A 385 -15.78 -17.35 0.38
C ASP A 385 -16.77 -16.20 0.63
N LEU A 386 -17.96 -16.27 0.02
CA LEU A 386 -19.01 -15.27 0.22
C LEU A 386 -19.63 -15.36 1.61
N GLU A 387 -19.81 -16.59 2.13
CA GLU A 387 -20.29 -16.82 3.49
C GLU A 387 -19.30 -16.26 4.51
N GLU A 388 -18.02 -16.61 4.38
CA GLU A 388 -16.95 -16.11 5.24
C GLU A 388 -16.80 -14.59 5.16
N LEU A 389 -16.91 -14.02 3.96
CA LEU A 389 -16.85 -12.58 3.76
C LEU A 389 -17.98 -11.85 4.49
N ASN A 390 -19.18 -12.40 4.49
CA ASN A 390 -20.32 -11.79 5.18
C ASN A 390 -20.17 -11.77 6.70
N ILE A 391 -19.43 -12.71 7.29
CA ILE A 391 -19.13 -12.70 8.73
C ILE A 391 -18.27 -11.47 9.07
N VAL A 392 -17.23 -11.21 8.28
CA VAL A 392 -16.27 -10.13 8.56
C VAL A 392 -16.69 -8.77 7.96
N ASN A 393 -17.43 -8.81 6.86
CA ASN A 393 -17.93 -7.64 6.13
C ASN A 393 -19.42 -7.80 5.81
N PRO A 394 -20.33 -7.62 6.77
CA PRO A 394 -21.77 -7.81 6.54
C PRO A 394 -22.29 -7.06 5.31
N GLY A 395 -23.03 -7.75 4.46
CA GLY A 395 -23.61 -7.22 3.23
C GLY A 395 -22.63 -7.03 2.05
N ALA A 396 -21.38 -7.42 2.19
CA ALA A 396 -20.39 -7.27 1.11
C ALA A 396 -20.60 -8.27 -0.02
N SER A 397 -21.11 -9.47 0.28
CA SER A 397 -21.40 -10.53 -0.71
C SER A 397 -22.40 -10.13 -1.78
N MET A 398 -23.32 -9.18 -1.51
CA MET A 398 -24.32 -8.70 -2.48
C MET A 398 -23.71 -8.08 -3.74
N LYS A 399 -22.42 -7.71 -3.70
CA LYS A 399 -21.70 -7.05 -4.81
C LYS A 399 -20.73 -7.98 -5.54
N LEU A 400 -20.64 -9.22 -5.13
CA LEU A 400 -19.70 -10.20 -5.65
C LEU A 400 -20.45 -11.43 -6.16
N SER A 401 -19.87 -12.12 -7.15
CA SER A 401 -20.45 -13.31 -7.75
C SER A 401 -19.48 -14.49 -7.68
N VAL A 402 -19.99 -15.68 -7.46
CA VAL A 402 -19.24 -16.94 -7.57
C VAL A 402 -18.69 -17.08 -8.99
N GLY A 403 -17.45 -17.56 -9.13
CA GLY A 403 -16.73 -17.66 -10.39
C GLY A 403 -16.07 -16.35 -10.84
N GLN A 404 -16.31 -15.23 -10.16
CA GLN A 404 -15.60 -14.00 -10.42
C GLN A 404 -14.20 -14.07 -9.81
N LEU A 405 -13.20 -13.57 -10.52
CA LEU A 405 -11.85 -13.39 -9.98
C LEU A 405 -11.86 -12.39 -8.82
N TRP A 406 -11.16 -12.72 -7.74
CA TRP A 406 -11.03 -11.82 -6.61
C TRP A 406 -10.32 -10.52 -7.01
N HIS A 407 -10.93 -9.38 -6.71
CA HIS A 407 -10.31 -8.07 -6.95
C HIS A 407 -9.53 -7.62 -5.71
N ILE A 408 -8.20 -7.77 -5.76
CA ILE A 408 -7.30 -7.42 -4.66
C ILE A 408 -6.85 -5.95 -4.71
N THR A 409 -6.79 -5.34 -3.54
CA THR A 409 -6.21 -4.01 -3.36
C THR A 409 -5.14 -4.03 -2.27
N SER A 410 -4.16 -3.16 -2.39
CA SER A 410 -3.08 -2.99 -1.40
C SER A 410 -3.59 -2.84 0.05
N HIS A 411 -4.73 -2.16 0.23
CA HIS A 411 -5.30 -1.95 1.55
C HIS A 411 -5.97 -3.19 2.14
N GLN A 412 -6.47 -4.09 1.29
CA GLN A 412 -7.01 -5.38 1.73
C GLN A 412 -5.93 -6.25 2.38
N LEU A 413 -4.72 -6.33 1.81
CA LEU A 413 -3.61 -7.11 2.40
C LEU A 413 -3.35 -6.71 3.84
N ARG A 414 -3.25 -5.41 4.08
CA ARG A 414 -3.02 -4.86 5.42
C ARG A 414 -4.19 -5.13 6.37
N ARG A 415 -5.44 -4.95 5.91
CA ARG A 415 -6.62 -5.23 6.74
C ARG A 415 -6.78 -6.71 7.02
N THR A 416 -6.62 -7.55 6.01
CA THR A 416 -6.72 -9.00 6.13
C THR A 416 -5.76 -9.52 7.21
N MET A 417 -4.49 -9.12 7.16
CA MET A 417 -3.51 -9.49 8.16
C MET A 417 -3.97 -9.09 9.58
N ALA A 418 -4.41 -7.84 9.78
CA ALA A 418 -4.87 -7.39 11.10
C ALA A 418 -6.09 -8.17 11.61
N VAL A 419 -7.08 -8.41 10.75
CA VAL A 419 -8.31 -9.13 11.12
C VAL A 419 -7.99 -10.58 11.48
N TYR A 420 -7.19 -11.27 10.67
CA TYR A 420 -6.86 -12.67 10.95
C TYR A 420 -5.98 -12.85 12.18
N LEU A 421 -5.00 -11.98 12.39
CA LEU A 421 -4.18 -12.01 13.60
C LEU A 421 -5.03 -11.84 14.86
N ARG A 422 -5.99 -10.92 14.82
CA ARG A 422 -6.90 -10.67 15.95
C ARG A 422 -7.94 -11.77 16.11
N ARG A 423 -8.52 -12.27 15.02
CA ARG A 423 -9.49 -13.37 15.01
C ARG A 423 -8.96 -14.64 15.67
N HIS A 424 -7.68 -14.93 15.46
CA HIS A 424 -7.02 -16.13 15.98
C HIS A 424 -6.20 -15.86 17.25
N ASP A 425 -6.37 -14.69 17.87
CA ASP A 425 -5.64 -14.25 19.08
C ASP A 425 -4.09 -14.35 18.96
N LEU A 426 -3.57 -14.25 17.73
CA LEU A 426 -2.13 -14.30 17.45
C LEU A 426 -1.43 -12.97 17.74
N ALA A 427 -2.17 -11.86 17.72
CA ALA A 427 -1.64 -10.54 18.02
C ALA A 427 -2.67 -9.69 18.76
N SER A 428 -2.22 -8.92 19.74
CA SER A 428 -3.01 -7.89 20.39
C SER A 428 -3.18 -6.67 19.49
N ALA A 429 -4.11 -5.77 19.85
CA ALA A 429 -4.25 -4.49 19.17
C ALA A 429 -2.97 -3.62 19.27
N HIS A 430 -2.16 -3.78 20.33
CA HIS A 430 -0.88 -3.10 20.53
C HIS A 430 0.19 -3.62 19.57
N ASP A 431 0.28 -4.94 19.36
CA ASP A 431 1.20 -5.53 18.40
C ASP A 431 0.91 -5.02 16.99
N ILE A 432 -0.37 -4.96 16.64
CA ILE A 432 -0.81 -4.40 15.35
C ILE A 432 -0.51 -2.90 15.28
N MET A 433 -0.73 -2.14 16.36
CA MET A 433 -0.40 -0.72 16.44
C MET A 433 1.10 -0.50 16.21
N TYR A 434 1.94 -1.25 16.90
CA TYR A 434 3.40 -1.19 16.75
C TYR A 434 3.84 -1.53 15.34
N GLN A 435 3.45 -2.69 14.82
CA GLN A 435 3.84 -3.15 13.48
C GLN A 435 3.34 -2.21 12.38
N TYR A 436 2.11 -1.71 12.51
CA TYR A 436 1.49 -0.84 11.51
C TYR A 436 1.87 0.64 11.64
N LYS A 437 2.68 0.99 12.64
CA LYS A 437 3.07 2.37 12.93
C LYS A 437 1.83 3.28 13.03
N HIS A 438 0.84 2.83 13.83
CA HIS A 438 -0.34 3.60 14.11
C HIS A 438 -0.05 4.62 15.22
N LEU A 439 -0.60 5.83 15.08
CA LEU A 439 -0.45 6.90 16.06
C LEU A 439 -1.38 6.73 17.28
N SER A 440 -2.41 5.89 17.14
CA SER A 440 -3.35 5.59 18.23
C SER A 440 -3.84 4.14 18.14
N LEU A 441 -4.22 3.59 19.27
CA LEU A 441 -4.81 2.26 19.38
C LEU A 441 -6.16 2.18 18.65
N THR A 442 -6.95 3.25 18.64
CA THR A 442 -8.21 3.37 17.89
C THR A 442 -8.01 3.09 16.41
N MET A 443 -6.86 3.45 15.84
CA MET A 443 -6.53 3.10 14.45
C MET A 443 -6.29 1.60 14.28
N ALA A 444 -5.64 0.93 15.22
CA ALA A 444 -5.43 -0.52 15.16
C ALA A 444 -6.77 -1.25 15.29
N LEU A 445 -7.61 -0.87 16.22
CA LEU A 445 -8.96 -1.40 16.41
C LEU A 445 -9.85 -1.20 15.18
N HIS A 446 -9.75 -0.06 14.51
CA HIS A 446 -10.48 0.14 13.25
C HIS A 446 -10.07 -0.87 12.17
N TYR A 447 -8.80 -1.26 12.10
CA TYR A 447 -8.34 -2.29 11.16
C TYR A 447 -8.81 -3.70 11.54
N THR A 448 -8.98 -3.99 12.83
CA THR A 448 -9.42 -5.30 13.33
C THR A 448 -10.95 -5.42 13.44
N ASN A 449 -11.70 -4.38 13.10
CA ASN A 449 -13.15 -4.40 13.15
C ASN A 449 -13.73 -5.53 12.28
N GLY A 450 -14.66 -6.31 12.83
CA GLY A 450 -15.20 -7.54 12.24
C GLY A 450 -14.43 -8.80 12.65
N ALA A 451 -13.24 -8.70 13.27
CA ALA A 451 -12.55 -9.88 13.80
C ALA A 451 -13.30 -10.48 15.00
N THR A 452 -13.84 -9.63 15.87
CA THR A 452 -14.66 -10.03 17.02
C THR A 452 -15.97 -10.66 16.60
N ASP A 453 -16.65 -10.14 15.60
CA ASP A 453 -17.89 -10.71 15.11
C ASP A 453 -17.68 -12.12 14.52
N ALA A 454 -16.51 -12.35 13.90
CA ALA A 454 -16.11 -13.65 13.38
C ALA A 454 -15.61 -14.64 14.45
N ALA A 455 -15.20 -14.15 15.62
CA ALA A 455 -14.74 -14.95 16.76
C ALA A 455 -15.80 -15.12 17.86
N LEU A 456 -17.02 -14.61 17.66
CA LEU A 456 -18.06 -14.37 18.66
C LEU A 456 -18.56 -15.58 19.44
N ASN A 457 -18.17 -16.79 19.09
CA ASN A 457 -18.50 -17.95 19.90
C ASN A 457 -17.62 -18.13 21.14
N ASN A 458 -16.59 -17.25 21.35
CA ASN A 458 -15.60 -17.42 22.41
C ASN A 458 -15.23 -16.17 23.23
N PHE A 459 -15.84 -14.98 22.97
CA PHE A 459 -15.49 -13.76 23.70
C PHE A 459 -16.44 -13.43 24.84
N THR A 460 -15.90 -13.32 26.07
CA THR A 460 -16.63 -12.84 27.24
C THR A 460 -16.61 -11.31 27.31
N PRO A 461 -17.66 -10.66 27.91
CA PRO A 461 -17.74 -9.18 28.05
C PRO A 461 -16.54 -8.51 28.74
N THR A 462 -15.82 -9.27 29.56
CA THR A 462 -14.58 -8.82 30.26
C THR A 462 -13.46 -8.43 29.32
N THR A 463 -13.37 -9.02 28.12
CA THR A 463 -12.30 -8.71 27.16
C THR A 463 -12.50 -7.36 26.51
N LYS A 464 -13.74 -6.93 26.27
CA LYS A 464 -14.07 -5.62 25.70
C LYS A 464 -13.78 -4.48 26.67
N ALA A 465 -14.19 -4.62 27.93
CA ALA A 465 -13.93 -3.64 28.98
C ALA A 465 -12.42 -3.49 29.25
N HIS A 466 -11.66 -4.59 29.07
CA HIS A 466 -10.22 -4.57 29.21
C HIS A 466 -9.54 -3.87 28.02
N ASP A 467 -9.94 -4.17 26.79
CA ASP A 467 -9.46 -3.47 25.58
C ASP A 467 -9.75 -1.97 25.67
N ASP A 468 -10.95 -1.56 26.11
CA ASP A 468 -11.34 -0.16 26.29
C ASP A 468 -10.49 0.56 27.36
N SER A 469 -10.15 -0.10 28.46
CA SER A 469 -9.28 0.47 29.52
C SER A 469 -7.83 0.64 29.07
N VAL A 470 -7.33 -0.29 28.27
CA VAL A 470 -5.99 -0.25 27.67
C VAL A 470 -5.93 0.82 26.57
N ILE A 471 -7.02 1.00 25.81
CA ILE A 471 -7.18 2.08 24.83
C ILE A 471 -7.02 3.44 25.52
N ALA A 472 -7.79 3.71 26.57
CA ALA A 472 -7.75 4.97 27.29
C ALA A 472 -6.36 5.29 27.86
N TYR A 473 -5.64 4.28 28.34
CA TYR A 473 -4.28 4.45 28.85
C TYR A 473 -3.28 4.81 27.75
N TRP A 474 -3.32 4.13 26.60
CA TRP A 474 -2.39 4.39 25.50
C TRP A 474 -2.75 5.66 24.73
N GLU A 475 -4.01 6.02 24.61
CA GLU A 475 -4.42 7.31 24.06
C GLU A 475 -3.88 8.47 24.91
N ALA A 476 -3.91 8.35 26.24
CA ALA A 476 -3.31 9.34 27.14
C ALA A 476 -1.77 9.43 26.99
N LYS A 477 -1.10 8.35 26.58
CA LYS A 477 0.36 8.30 26.39
C LYS A 477 0.84 8.58 24.96
N THR A 478 0.02 8.42 23.94
CA THR A 478 0.44 8.62 22.52
C THR A 478 0.72 10.07 22.17
N PHE A 479 0.42 11.01 23.04
CA PHE A 479 0.91 12.39 22.93
C PHE A 479 2.37 12.58 23.36
N SER A 480 2.99 11.58 23.99
CA SER A 480 4.41 11.56 24.31
C SER A 480 5.18 10.72 23.28
N SER A 481 6.24 11.25 22.77
CA SER A 481 7.19 10.84 21.75
C SER A 481 7.22 9.35 21.31
N GLN A 482 7.40 9.12 20.03
CA GLN A 482 7.59 7.82 19.37
C GLN A 482 8.76 6.99 19.97
N SER A 483 9.79 7.62 20.54
CA SER A 483 10.88 6.95 21.26
C SER A 483 10.37 6.06 22.39
N THR A 484 9.35 6.50 23.12
CA THR A 484 8.73 5.74 24.21
C THR A 484 7.98 4.50 23.72
N LEU A 485 7.41 4.55 22.52
CA LEU A 485 6.75 3.40 21.89
C LEU A 485 7.75 2.34 21.42
N GLU A 486 8.88 2.76 20.83
CA GLU A 486 9.97 1.86 20.42
C GLU A 486 10.67 1.23 21.62
N GLU A 487 10.89 1.98 22.70
CA GLU A 487 11.44 1.48 23.96
C GLU A 487 10.47 0.52 24.66
N SER A 488 9.19 0.86 24.71
CA SER A 488 8.16 -0.05 25.26
C SER A 488 8.04 -1.33 24.46
N ALA A 489 8.12 -1.25 23.13
CA ALA A 489 8.08 -2.42 22.26
C ALA A 489 9.29 -3.34 22.44
N LYS A 490 10.49 -2.78 22.65
CA LYS A 490 11.70 -3.56 22.97
C LYS A 490 11.56 -4.28 24.31
N LEU A 491 11.08 -3.59 25.33
CA LEU A 491 10.83 -4.14 26.67
C LEU A 491 9.78 -5.26 26.66
N LEU A 492 8.74 -5.13 25.83
CA LEU A 492 7.63 -6.07 25.77
C LEU A 492 7.85 -7.26 24.81
N GLY A 493 9.00 -7.29 24.11
CA GLY A 493 9.32 -8.40 23.20
C GLY A 493 8.42 -8.49 21.96
N HIS A 494 7.84 -7.36 21.50
CA HIS A 494 6.97 -7.33 20.31
C HIS A 494 7.65 -7.80 19.03
N GLU A 495 8.95 -7.52 18.87
CA GLU A 495 9.67 -7.95 17.67
C GLU A 495 9.77 -9.47 17.54
N PRO A 496 10.16 -10.24 18.59
CA PRO A 496 10.11 -11.70 18.54
C PRO A 496 8.71 -12.25 18.32
N SER A 497 7.70 -11.74 19.01
CA SER A 497 6.29 -12.14 18.83
C SER A 497 5.83 -11.93 17.39
N TRP A 498 6.18 -10.80 16.80
CA TRP A 498 5.82 -10.51 15.41
C TRP A 498 6.59 -11.35 14.40
N SER A 499 7.87 -11.62 14.65
CA SER A 499 8.65 -12.56 13.84
C SER A 499 8.00 -13.95 13.80
N LEU A 500 7.60 -14.45 14.96
CA LEU A 500 6.88 -15.71 15.07
C LEU A 500 5.57 -15.71 14.27
N ILE A 501 4.74 -14.67 14.42
CA ILE A 501 3.48 -14.50 13.69
C ILE A 501 3.72 -14.56 12.18
N THR A 502 4.70 -13.81 11.68
CA THR A 502 5.02 -13.78 10.25
C THR A 502 5.57 -15.11 9.75
N ASN A 503 6.35 -15.81 10.56
CA ASN A 503 6.84 -17.17 10.25
C ASN A 503 5.70 -18.19 10.20
N CYS A 504 4.74 -18.11 11.12
CA CYS A 504 3.54 -18.95 11.09
C CYS A 504 2.69 -18.69 9.83
N MET A 505 2.50 -17.44 9.45
CA MET A 505 1.79 -17.08 8.23
C MET A 505 2.49 -17.62 6.99
N HIS A 506 3.82 -17.51 6.94
CA HIS A 506 4.64 -18.05 5.86
C HIS A 506 4.52 -19.58 5.78
N ALA A 507 4.71 -20.30 6.89
CA ALA A 507 4.60 -21.75 6.93
C ALA A 507 3.22 -22.24 6.49
N LYS A 508 2.14 -21.57 6.90
CA LYS A 508 0.78 -21.90 6.48
C LYS A 508 0.53 -21.58 5.00
N ALA A 509 1.06 -20.50 4.48
CA ALA A 509 1.00 -20.19 3.06
C ALA A 509 1.69 -21.27 2.20
N CYS A 510 2.87 -21.75 2.65
CA CYS A 510 3.60 -22.82 1.95
C CYS A 510 2.89 -24.19 2.01
N ASN A 511 2.24 -24.51 3.12
CA ASN A 511 1.64 -25.83 3.35
C ASN A 511 0.17 -25.93 2.90
N SER A 512 -0.36 -24.94 2.21
CA SER A 512 -1.78 -24.89 1.77
C SER A 512 -2.79 -25.03 2.91
N GLY A 513 -2.36 -24.82 4.17
CA GLY A 513 -3.19 -24.96 5.36
C GLY A 513 -3.91 -23.65 5.70
N ILE A 514 -5.21 -23.74 5.97
CA ILE A 514 -6.02 -22.62 6.47
C ILE A 514 -5.50 -22.23 7.87
N LEU A 515 -5.46 -20.92 8.17
CA LEU A 515 -5.11 -20.39 9.49
C LEU A 515 -5.99 -20.90 10.65
N SER A 516 -6.90 -21.80 10.40
CA SER A 516 -7.97 -22.17 11.33
C SER A 516 -7.75 -23.43 12.14
N SER A 517 -6.74 -24.28 11.96
CA SER A 517 -6.73 -25.54 12.72
C SER A 517 -5.49 -26.41 12.68
N SER A 518 -4.32 -25.89 12.29
CA SER A 518 -3.12 -26.74 12.33
C SER A 518 -2.42 -26.65 13.67
N PRO A 519 -2.04 -27.76 14.32
CA PRO A 519 -1.26 -27.73 15.54
C PRO A 519 0.05 -27.00 15.31
N LEU A 520 0.44 -26.20 16.27
CA LEU A 520 1.72 -25.49 16.28
C LEU A 520 2.88 -26.48 16.21
N SER A 521 3.91 -26.16 15.45
CA SER A 521 5.11 -26.97 15.41
C SER A 521 5.71 -27.12 16.82
N LYS A 522 6.43 -28.23 17.08
CA LYS A 522 7.09 -28.44 18.37
C LYS A 522 8.03 -27.29 18.73
N GLU A 523 8.69 -26.71 17.73
CA GLU A 523 9.58 -25.55 17.88
C GLU A 523 8.82 -24.32 18.35
N LEU A 524 7.62 -24.08 17.83
CA LEU A 524 6.76 -22.98 18.23
C LEU A 524 6.28 -23.12 19.68
N LYS A 525 5.94 -24.36 20.09
CA LYS A 525 5.57 -24.65 21.47
C LYS A 525 6.76 -24.45 22.42
N HIS A 526 7.95 -24.90 22.02
CA HIS A 526 9.18 -24.71 22.80
C HIS A 526 9.49 -23.22 22.98
N TRP A 527 9.49 -22.46 21.89
CA TRP A 527 9.67 -21.01 21.94
C TRP A 527 8.62 -20.31 22.84
N ALA A 528 7.35 -20.71 22.73
CA ALA A 528 6.29 -20.12 23.54
C ALA A 528 6.47 -20.44 25.04
N GLN A 529 7.03 -21.62 25.39
CA GLN A 529 7.37 -21.98 26.76
C GLN A 529 8.51 -21.12 27.32
N GLU A 530 9.59 -20.98 26.58
CA GLU A 530 10.72 -20.12 26.96
C GLU A 530 10.27 -18.67 27.14
N ARG A 531 9.48 -18.17 26.18
CA ARG A 531 8.99 -16.79 26.22
C ARG A 531 8.02 -16.55 27.37
N LEU A 532 7.20 -17.53 27.71
CA LEU A 532 6.30 -17.47 28.86
C LEU A 532 7.07 -17.22 30.18
N GLN A 533 8.23 -17.86 30.34
CA GLN A 533 9.07 -17.66 31.51
C GLN A 533 9.66 -16.25 31.54
N VAL A 534 10.22 -15.77 30.45
CA VAL A 534 10.76 -14.40 30.32
C VAL A 534 9.70 -13.34 30.63
N ILE A 535 8.48 -13.53 30.10
CA ILE A 535 7.37 -12.59 30.33
C ILE A 535 6.93 -12.57 31.81
N ARG A 536 6.95 -13.73 32.49
CA ARG A 536 6.65 -13.79 33.92
C ARG A 536 7.71 -13.07 34.76
N ASP A 537 8.97 -13.31 34.46
CA ASP A 537 10.09 -12.67 35.16
C ASP A 537 10.06 -11.14 34.97
N GLN A 538 9.75 -10.67 33.78
CA GLN A 538 9.60 -9.25 33.49
C GLN A 538 8.35 -8.63 34.16
N ARG A 539 7.25 -9.38 34.22
CA ARG A 539 6.04 -8.95 34.91
C ARG A 539 6.29 -8.76 36.40
N ASP A 540 6.98 -9.70 37.01
CA ASP A 540 7.24 -9.67 38.48
C ASP A 540 8.22 -8.54 38.87
N GLN A 541 8.98 -8.00 37.90
CA GLN A 541 9.86 -6.83 38.05
C GLN A 541 9.21 -5.50 37.68
N ALA A 542 7.98 -5.51 37.19
CA ALA A 542 7.32 -4.31 36.66
C ALA A 542 6.54 -3.57 37.76
N ASP A 543 7.00 -2.39 38.14
CA ASP A 543 6.34 -1.49 39.11
C ASP A 543 5.07 -0.79 38.57
N ASN A 544 4.75 -0.97 37.31
CA ASN A 544 3.66 -0.24 36.65
C ASN A 544 2.47 -1.16 36.33
N LYS A 545 1.30 -0.85 36.89
CA LYS A 545 0.06 -1.64 36.76
C LYS A 545 -0.38 -1.86 35.30
N ALA A 546 -0.15 -0.92 34.41
CA ALA A 546 -0.52 -1.05 32.99
C ALA A 546 0.48 -1.93 32.22
N LEU A 547 1.75 -1.86 32.57
CA LEU A 547 2.78 -2.75 32.04
C LEU A 547 2.50 -4.20 32.47
N ASN A 548 2.11 -4.39 33.73
CA ASN A 548 1.67 -5.67 34.28
C ASN A 548 0.46 -6.25 33.53
N GLN A 549 -0.53 -5.44 33.21
CA GLN A 549 -1.70 -5.89 32.44
C GLN A 549 -1.31 -6.33 31.01
N HIS A 550 -0.36 -5.64 30.39
CA HIS A 550 0.12 -6.00 29.07
C HIS A 550 0.91 -7.33 29.08
N PHE A 551 1.75 -7.55 30.11
CA PHE A 551 2.42 -8.84 30.29
C PHE A 551 1.40 -9.98 30.50
N ILE A 552 0.31 -9.75 31.23
CA ILE A 552 -0.77 -10.73 31.42
C ILE A 552 -1.42 -11.07 30.06
N GLN A 553 -1.61 -10.10 29.15
CA GLN A 553 -2.15 -10.38 27.83
C GLN A 553 -1.22 -11.24 26.99
N ILE A 554 0.07 -10.91 26.96
CA ILE A 554 1.08 -11.71 26.25
C ILE A 554 1.14 -13.13 26.84
N GLU A 555 1.14 -13.23 28.18
CA GLU A 555 1.10 -14.53 28.87
C GLU A 555 -0.13 -15.36 28.45
N ASN A 556 -1.31 -14.75 28.37
CA ASN A 556 -2.53 -15.44 27.95
C ASN A 556 -2.47 -15.91 26.49
N VAL A 557 -1.87 -15.12 25.60
CA VAL A 557 -1.65 -15.53 24.19
C VAL A 557 -0.71 -16.72 24.14
N LEU A 558 0.43 -16.67 24.85
CA LEU A 558 1.39 -17.77 24.89
C LEU A 558 0.80 -19.03 25.52
N ARG A 559 -0.01 -18.91 26.57
CA ARG A 559 -0.71 -20.06 27.19
C ARG A 559 -1.73 -20.69 26.24
N LYS A 560 -2.47 -19.88 25.46
CA LYS A 560 -3.39 -20.41 24.43
C LYS A 560 -2.62 -21.14 23.34
N LEU A 561 -1.49 -20.61 22.89
CA LEU A 561 -0.62 -21.26 21.92
C LEU A 561 -0.12 -22.64 22.44
N LEU A 562 0.14 -22.74 23.75
CA LEU A 562 0.57 -23.99 24.40
C LEU A 562 -0.59 -24.95 24.67
N ALA A 563 -1.82 -24.45 24.82
CA ALA A 563 -3.00 -25.25 25.12
C ALA A 563 -3.70 -25.86 23.88
N GLU A 564 -3.31 -25.43 22.66
CA GLU A 564 -3.81 -26.08 21.44
C GLU A 564 -3.30 -27.52 21.40
N LYS A 565 -4.25 -28.45 21.49
CA LYS A 565 -3.98 -29.89 21.45
C LYS A 565 -3.45 -30.31 20.08
N GLU A 566 -2.60 -31.33 20.08
CA GLU A 566 -2.07 -32.04 18.90
C GLU A 566 -3.16 -32.49 17.94
#